data_56d28844e644152b34c88fc557d360aa
#
_entry.id   56d28844e644152b34c88fc557d360aa
#
_cell.length_a   1.000
_cell.length_b   1.000
_cell.length_c   1.000
_cell.angle_alpha   90.00
_cell.angle_beta   90.00
_cell.angle_gamma   90.00
#
_symmetry.space_group_name_H-M   'P 1'
#
loop_
_entity.id
_entity.type
_entity.pdbx_description
1 polymer ?
#
loop_
_entity_poly.entity_id
_entity_poly.type
_entity_poly.pdbx_seq_one_letter_code
_entity_poly.pdbx_strand_id
1 'polypeptide(L)'
;NADDAYRSIFSFVRKSPTKRNNLLFICNFTPVARPDYRVGVPRLKQYTQLMDENGRTGKKVFRAVKQECDNRPYSFAYPLPAYGIAIFQY
;
A
#
# COMPACT_ATOMS: atom_id res chain seq x y z
N ASN A 1 11.25 4.28 -11.30
CA ASN A 1 10.99 4.49 -12.28
C ASN A 1 10.66 5.75 -12.64
N ALA A 2 11.10 6.12 -13.46
CA ALA A 2 11.16 7.33 -13.65
C ALA A 2 9.98 7.95 -14.07
N ASP A 3 9.58 7.84 -15.04
CA ASP A 3 8.58 8.42 -15.50
C ASP A 3 7.58 8.67 -14.65
N ASP A 4 7.91 8.85 -13.72
CA ASP A 4 7.22 9.02 -12.74
C ASP A 4 6.54 10.25 -12.64
N ALA A 5 6.68 11.06 -13.50
CA ALA A 5 5.94 12.20 -13.56
C ALA A 5 4.51 11.81 -13.60
N TYR A 6 4.26 10.73 -14.15
CA TYR A 6 2.97 10.31 -14.16
C TYR A 6 2.67 9.58 -12.97
N ARG A 7 3.58 9.33 -12.12
CA ARG A 7 3.40 8.48 -11.12
C ARG A 7 3.41 9.20 -9.90
N SER A 8 2.46 9.90 -9.54
CA SER A 8 2.32 10.47 -8.24
C SER A 8 1.66 9.45 -7.33
N ILE A 9 2.21 8.26 -7.35
CA ILE A 9 1.76 7.21 -6.45
C ILE A 9 2.90 6.92 -5.48
N PHE A 10 2.63 7.06 -4.20
CA PHE A 10 3.64 6.86 -3.18
C PHE A 10 3.20 5.83 -2.17
N SER A 11 4.14 5.03 -1.70
CA SER A 11 3.89 4.17 -0.54
C SER A 11 5.02 4.37 0.45
N PHE A 12 4.72 4.42 1.72
CA PHE A 12 5.73 4.56 2.74
C PHE A 12 5.29 3.85 4.02
N VAL A 13 6.26 3.54 4.86
CA VAL A 13 6.03 2.77 6.06
C VAL A 13 6.33 3.63 7.27
N ARG A 14 5.46 3.55 8.28
CA ARG A 14 5.69 4.22 9.53
C ARG A 14 5.85 3.16 10.59
N LYS A 15 7.06 3.03 11.13
CA LYS A 15 7.33 1.96 12.09
C LYS A 15 7.02 2.41 13.50
N SER A 16 6.40 1.52 14.26
CA SER A 16 6.11 1.76 15.66
C SER A 16 7.37 1.51 16.49
N PRO A 17 7.58 2.24 17.58
CA PRO A 17 8.71 1.97 18.47
C PRO A 17 8.67 0.56 19.08
N THR A 18 7.50 -0.02 19.20
CA THR A 18 7.37 -1.34 19.78
C THR A 18 7.49 -2.43 18.73
N LYS A 19 7.71 -2.06 17.48
CA LYS A 19 7.77 -3.00 16.36
C LYS A 19 6.47 -3.75 16.14
N ARG A 20 5.38 -3.23 16.65
CA ARG A 20 4.07 -3.76 16.40
C ARG A 20 3.23 -2.67 15.83
N ASN A 21 2.19 -3.04 15.13
CA ASN A 21 1.24 -2.07 14.59
C ASN A 21 1.92 -1.05 13.70
N ASN A 22 2.82 -1.52 12.87
CA ASN A 22 3.41 -0.65 11.87
C ASN A 22 2.37 -0.29 10.84
N LEU A 23 2.51 0.86 10.21
CA LEU A 23 1.56 1.35 9.24
C LEU A 23 2.18 1.44 7.86
N LEU A 24 1.41 1.07 6.85
CA LEU A 24 1.78 1.22 5.46
C LEU A 24 0.77 2.16 4.82
N PHE A 25 1.26 3.24 4.22
CA PHE A 25 0.41 4.22 3.56
C PHE A 25 0.60 4.12 2.05
N ILE A 26 -0.49 4.16 1.31
CA ILE A 26 -0.46 4.18 -0.15
C ILE A 26 -1.29 5.36 -0.58
N CYS A 27 -0.72 6.23 -1.40
CA CYS A 27 -1.40 7.43 -1.88
C CYS A 27 -1.30 7.51 -3.39
N ASN A 28 -2.44 7.66 -4.04
CA ASN A 28 -2.48 7.84 -5.49
C ASN A 28 -3.00 9.26 -5.75
N PHE A 29 -2.11 10.13 -6.21
CA PHE A 29 -2.47 11.51 -6.52
C PHE A 29 -2.76 11.70 -8.00
N THR A 30 -3.09 10.64 -8.71
CA THR A 30 -3.39 10.73 -10.14
C THR A 30 -4.88 10.46 -10.40
N PRO A 31 -5.40 10.93 -11.50
CA PRO A 31 -6.79 10.66 -11.87
C PRO A 31 -6.99 9.27 -12.46
N VAL A 32 -5.98 8.43 -12.43
CA VAL A 32 -6.04 7.11 -13.04
C VAL A 32 -6.11 6.05 -11.97
N ALA A 33 -7.18 5.28 -11.98
CA ALA A 33 -7.32 4.14 -11.08
C ALA A 33 -6.37 3.02 -11.51
N ARG A 34 -5.83 2.29 -10.55
CA ARG A 34 -4.93 1.17 -10.81
C ARG A 34 -5.50 -0.07 -10.14
N PRO A 35 -6.37 -0.81 -10.84
CA PRO A 35 -7.08 -1.93 -10.19
C PRO A 35 -6.18 -3.07 -9.72
N ASP A 36 -5.01 -3.22 -10.33
CA ASP A 36 -4.09 -4.27 -9.91
C ASP A 36 -2.77 -3.71 -9.50
N TYR A 37 -2.77 -2.61 -8.77
CA TYR A 37 -1.53 -1.97 -8.38
C TYR A 37 -0.76 -2.88 -7.42
N ARG A 38 0.51 -3.14 -7.73
CA ARG A 38 1.31 -3.99 -6.86
C ARG A 38 2.09 -3.12 -5.88
N VAL A 39 1.88 -3.39 -4.61
CA VAL A 39 2.47 -2.61 -3.54
C VAL A 39 3.65 -3.38 -2.96
N GLY A 40 4.83 -2.82 -3.04
CA GLY A 40 6.01 -3.41 -2.41
C GLY A 40 5.99 -3.22 -0.92
N VAL A 41 6.31 -4.27 -0.16
CA VAL A 41 6.27 -4.23 1.29
C VAL A 41 7.51 -4.89 1.89
N PRO A 42 7.91 -4.49 3.09
CA PRO A 42 9.15 -4.98 3.70
C PRO A 42 9.01 -6.33 4.40
N ARG A 43 7.80 -6.78 4.69
CA ARG A 43 7.60 -7.99 5.45
C ARG A 43 6.61 -8.93 4.81
N LEU A 44 6.85 -10.24 4.96
CA LEU A 44 5.94 -11.24 4.43
C LEU A 44 4.88 -11.48 5.50
N LYS A 45 3.91 -10.58 5.56
CA LYS A 45 2.87 -10.60 6.58
C LYS A 45 1.51 -10.33 5.98
N GLN A 46 0.51 -10.30 6.83
CA GLN A 46 -0.82 -9.86 6.45
C GLN A 46 -0.90 -8.36 6.68
N TYR A 47 -1.53 -7.67 5.77
CA TYR A 47 -1.70 -6.24 5.83
C TYR A 47 -3.19 -5.96 5.95
N THR A 48 -3.61 -5.44 7.09
CA THR A 48 -5.03 -5.20 7.37
C THR A 48 -5.36 -3.76 7.05
N GLN A 49 -6.30 -3.56 6.14
CA GLN A 49 -6.67 -2.22 5.75
C GLN A 49 -7.46 -1.54 6.86
N LEU A 50 -6.97 -0.40 7.32
CA LEU A 50 -7.63 0.35 8.37
C LEU A 50 -8.59 1.38 7.83
N MET A 51 -8.27 1.99 6.70
CA MET A 51 -9.08 3.05 6.14
C MET A 51 -8.94 3.09 4.63
N ASP A 52 -10.03 3.28 3.92
CA ASP A 52 -10.00 3.43 2.47
C ASP A 52 -10.18 4.90 2.12
N GLU A 53 -10.29 5.19 0.83
CA GLU A 53 -10.37 6.55 0.35
C GLU A 53 -11.65 7.26 0.81
N ASN A 54 -12.63 6.54 1.28
CA ASN A 54 -13.87 7.13 1.77
C ASN A 54 -13.86 7.24 3.29
N GLY A 55 -12.76 6.97 3.91
CA GLY A 55 -12.66 7.01 5.36
C GLY A 55 -13.34 5.85 6.05
N ARG A 56 -13.69 4.81 5.31
CA ARG A 56 -14.35 3.66 5.91
C ARG A 56 -13.35 2.72 6.52
N THR A 57 -13.69 2.20 7.68
CA THR A 57 -12.83 1.24 8.32
C THR A 57 -13.35 -0.13 7.96
N GLY A 58 -12.82 -0.73 6.95
CA GLY A 58 -13.15 -2.11 6.64
C GLY A 58 -11.97 -2.94 7.06
N LYS A 59 -12.18 -4.15 7.44
CA LYS A 59 -11.06 -4.97 7.86
C LYS A 59 -10.70 -5.95 6.76
N LYS A 60 -10.36 -5.44 5.61
CA LYS A 60 -9.86 -6.29 4.56
C LYS A 60 -8.42 -6.61 4.82
N VAL A 61 -8.07 -7.86 4.63
CA VAL A 61 -6.72 -8.35 4.86
C VAL A 61 -6.10 -8.72 3.52
N PHE A 62 -4.89 -8.22 3.28
CA PHE A 62 -4.14 -8.55 2.09
C PHE A 62 -2.88 -9.30 2.51
N ARG A 63 -2.56 -10.38 1.82
CA ARG A 63 -1.37 -11.14 2.15
C ARG A 63 -0.26 -10.84 1.18
N ALA A 64 0.90 -10.50 1.71
CA ALA A 64 2.07 -10.30 0.88
C ALA A 64 2.57 -11.64 0.36
N VAL A 65 3.16 -11.62 -0.81
CA VAL A 65 3.76 -12.80 -1.42
C VAL A 65 5.21 -12.49 -1.76
N LYS A 66 5.98 -13.53 -2.03
CA LYS A 66 7.39 -13.37 -2.33
C LYS A 66 7.55 -12.90 -3.78
N GLN A 67 7.23 -11.66 -4.01
CA GLN A 67 7.40 -11.05 -5.32
C GLN A 67 7.94 -9.65 -5.10
N GLU A 68 9.13 -9.43 -5.54
CA GLU A 68 9.80 -8.15 -5.36
C GLU A 68 9.10 -7.03 -6.12
N CYS A 69 9.00 -5.87 -5.51
CA CYS A 69 8.40 -4.71 -6.14
C CYS A 69 8.95 -3.45 -5.48
N ASP A 70 9.34 -2.47 -6.30
CA ASP A 70 9.82 -1.18 -5.81
C ASP A 70 10.93 -1.33 -4.77
N ASN A 71 11.87 -2.20 -5.05
CA ASN A 71 13.02 -2.45 -4.18
C ASN A 71 12.66 -3.03 -2.82
N ARG A 72 11.50 -3.63 -2.72
CA ARG A 72 11.10 -4.34 -1.52
C ARG A 72 10.88 -5.81 -1.85
N PRO A 73 11.21 -6.71 -0.92
CA PRO A 73 11.24 -8.14 -1.24
C PRO A 73 9.88 -8.82 -1.40
N TYR A 74 8.83 -8.20 -0.90
CA TYR A 74 7.50 -8.79 -0.92
C TYR A 74 6.50 -7.80 -1.48
N SER A 75 5.34 -8.25 -1.85
CA SER A 75 4.32 -7.36 -2.37
C SER A 75 2.94 -7.99 -2.31
N PHE A 76 1.92 -7.17 -2.47
CA PHE A 76 0.55 -7.65 -2.66
C PHE A 76 -0.13 -6.74 -3.67
N ALA A 77 -1.20 -7.24 -4.28
CA ALA A 77 -1.97 -6.44 -5.23
C ALA A 77 -3.10 -5.74 -4.51
N TYR A 78 -3.35 -4.49 -4.87
CA TYR A 78 -4.38 -3.70 -4.24
C TYR A 78 -5.12 -2.88 -5.30
N PRO A 79 -6.46 -2.87 -5.27
CA PRO A 79 -7.23 -2.07 -6.22
C PRO A 79 -7.19 -0.61 -5.80
N LEU A 80 -6.26 0.13 -6.31
CA LEU A 80 -6.00 1.51 -5.92
C LEU A 80 -6.85 2.47 -6.75
N PRO A 81 -7.80 3.17 -6.13
CA PRO A 81 -8.64 4.11 -6.88
C PRO A 81 -7.90 5.37 -7.28
N ALA A 82 -8.44 6.08 -8.25
CA ALA A 82 -7.92 7.39 -8.60
C ALA A 82 -8.01 8.30 -7.36
N TYR A 83 -6.99 9.06 -7.12
CA TYR A 83 -6.90 9.95 -5.95
C TYR A 83 -7.17 9.22 -4.63
N GLY A 84 -6.88 7.93 -4.59
CA GLY A 84 -7.18 7.13 -3.42
C GLY A 84 -6.06 7.13 -2.39
N ILE A 85 -6.44 6.95 -1.12
CA ILE A 85 -5.48 6.81 -0.04
C ILE A 85 -5.90 5.60 0.76
N ALA A 86 -4.96 4.76 1.11
CA ALA A 86 -5.24 3.58 1.92
C ALA A 86 -4.19 3.44 3.00
N ILE A 87 -4.60 2.95 4.16
CA ILE A 87 -3.71 2.75 5.30
C ILE A 87 -3.87 1.32 5.76
N PHE A 88 -2.74 0.64 5.91
CA PHE A 88 -2.73 -0.75 6.34
C PHE A 88 -1.90 -0.91 7.60
N GLN A 89 -2.26 -1.88 8.44
CA GLN A 89 -1.53 -2.19 9.64
C GLN A 89 -0.87 -3.56 9.49
N TYR A 90 0.34 -3.71 9.95
CA TYR A 90 1.04 -4.99 9.86
C TYR A 90 2.03 -5.21 11.01
#